data_7d4b0ef8895be6126523447889c944c4
#
_entry.id   7d4b0ef8895be6126523447889c944c4
#
_cell.length_a   1.000
_cell.length_b   1.000
_cell.length_c   1.000
_cell.angle_alpha   90.00
_cell.angle_beta   90.00
_cell.angle_gamma   90.00
#
_symmetry.space_group_name_H-M   'P 1'
#
loop_
_entity.id
_entity.type
_entity.pdbx_description
1 polymer ?
#
loop_
_entity_poly.entity_id
_entity_poly.type
_entity_poly.pdbx_seq_one_letter_code
_entity_poly.pdbx_strand_id
1 'polypeptide(L)'
;LRGSDQAWLTLKAAADAVGLVRHEFEYPIPVADAEALWDLAPHRLDKVRYALDCPGGDWVVDCFQGENAPLVLAEVELASAQADLLIPPWCGEEITGESRWSNAVLAQHPVQSWPEEQRRRFGWP
;
A
#
# COMPACT_ATOMS: atom_id res chain seq x y z
N LEU A 1 -0.99 -11.63 2.17
CA LEU A 1 0.34 -11.24 1.69
C LEU A 1 1.13 -12.47 1.30
N ARG A 2 1.67 -12.48 0.10
CA ARG A 2 2.42 -13.61 -0.43
C ARG A 2 3.72 -13.16 -1.09
N GLY A 3 4.84 -13.81 -0.72
CA GLY A 3 6.06 -13.81 -1.51
C GLY A 3 6.07 -14.99 -2.48
N SER A 4 7.21 -15.29 -3.14
CA SER A 4 7.31 -16.36 -4.14
C SER A 4 7.03 -17.76 -3.57
N ASP A 5 7.42 -18.02 -2.32
CA ASP A 5 7.34 -19.32 -1.65
C ASP A 5 6.85 -19.21 -0.20
N GLN A 6 6.45 -18.02 0.23
CA GLN A 6 5.96 -17.76 1.57
C GLN A 6 4.70 -16.91 1.52
N ALA A 7 3.84 -17.06 2.52
CA ALA A 7 2.61 -16.29 2.64
C ALA A 7 2.33 -15.93 4.10
N TRP A 8 1.69 -14.79 4.30
CA TRP A 8 1.29 -14.30 5.62
C TRP A 8 -0.14 -13.80 5.58
N LEU A 9 -0.85 -14.04 6.69
CA LEU A 9 -2.11 -13.37 6.98
C LEU A 9 -1.80 -12.17 7.87
N THR A 10 -2.18 -10.98 7.42
CA THR A 10 -1.98 -9.75 8.18
C THR A 10 -3.33 -9.12 8.52
N LEU A 11 -3.54 -8.87 9.80
CA LEU A 11 -4.70 -8.14 10.31
C LEU A 11 -4.26 -6.76 10.76
N LYS A 12 -4.99 -5.74 10.33
CA LYS A 12 -4.68 -4.34 10.65
C LYS A 12 -5.90 -3.67 11.27
N ALA A 13 -5.68 -2.97 12.37
CA ALA A 13 -6.72 -2.20 13.04
C ALA A 13 -6.18 -0.82 13.41
N ALA A 14 -7.00 0.23 13.20
CA ALA A 14 -6.63 1.57 13.58
C ALA A 14 -6.54 1.67 15.11
N ALA A 15 -5.47 2.29 15.61
CA ALA A 15 -5.25 2.56 17.03
C ALA A 15 -5.59 4.00 17.41
N ASP A 16 -5.74 4.90 16.44
CA ASP A 16 -6.13 6.30 16.65
C ASP A 16 -7.16 6.75 15.61
N ALA A 17 -7.76 7.92 15.84
CA ALA A 17 -8.84 8.46 15.01
C ALA A 17 -8.35 8.93 13.63
N VAL A 18 -7.06 9.21 13.45
CA VAL A 18 -6.48 9.69 12.18
C VAL A 18 -5.85 8.56 11.36
N GLY A 19 -5.78 7.34 11.92
CA GLY A 19 -5.25 6.18 11.23
C GLY A 19 -3.73 6.19 11.01
N LEU A 20 -2.99 7.04 11.72
CA LEU A 20 -1.53 7.11 11.64
C LEU A 20 -0.85 6.02 12.46
N VAL A 21 -1.52 5.54 13.51
CA VAL A 21 -1.07 4.42 14.34
C VAL A 21 -2.02 3.26 14.13
N ARG A 22 -1.48 2.08 13.87
CA ARG A 22 -2.25 0.85 13.61
C ARG A 22 -1.70 -0.31 14.43
N HIS A 23 -2.61 -1.18 14.84
CA HIS A 23 -2.23 -2.50 15.30
C HIS A 23 -2.07 -3.41 14.09
N GLU A 24 -0.97 -4.13 14.04
CA GLU A 24 -0.72 -5.14 13.02
C GLU A 24 -0.46 -6.49 13.68
N PHE A 25 -1.13 -7.51 13.17
CA PHE A 25 -0.92 -8.89 13.57
C PHE A 25 -0.62 -9.69 12.31
N GLU A 26 0.55 -10.30 12.25
CA GLU A 26 1.00 -11.02 11.08
C GLU A 26 1.34 -12.45 11.43
N TYR A 27 0.76 -13.39 10.68
CA TYR A 27 0.93 -14.81 10.90
C TYR A 27 1.36 -15.48 9.60
N PRO A 28 2.43 -16.30 9.63
CA PRO A 28 2.74 -17.13 8.47
C PRO A 28 1.64 -18.15 8.26
N ILE A 29 1.24 -18.35 7.02
CA ILE A 29 0.24 -19.34 6.62
C ILE A 29 0.78 -20.19 5.46
N PRO A 30 0.22 -21.39 5.25
CA PRO A 30 0.56 -22.18 4.08
C PRO A 30 0.26 -21.42 2.78
N VAL A 31 1.12 -21.57 1.78
CA VAL A 31 0.91 -20.93 0.46
C VAL A 31 -0.41 -21.39 -0.16
N ALA A 32 -0.79 -22.65 0.03
CA ALA A 32 -2.07 -23.16 -0.45
C ALA A 32 -3.28 -22.41 0.15
N ASP A 33 -3.19 -22.00 1.41
CA ASP A 33 -4.26 -21.22 2.07
C ASP A 33 -4.32 -19.80 1.48
N ALA A 34 -3.16 -19.19 1.21
CA ALA A 34 -3.12 -17.87 0.57
C ALA A 34 -3.73 -17.91 -0.84
N GLU A 35 -3.47 -18.96 -1.60
CA GLU A 35 -4.07 -19.15 -2.93
C GLU A 35 -5.59 -19.33 -2.86
N ALA A 36 -6.06 -20.11 -1.88
CA ALA A 36 -7.49 -20.28 -1.66
C ALA A 36 -8.17 -18.96 -1.26
N LEU A 37 -7.54 -18.19 -0.36
CA LEU A 37 -8.04 -16.88 0.04
C LEU A 37 -8.07 -15.89 -1.13
N TRP A 38 -7.09 -15.94 -2.01
CA TRP A 38 -7.06 -15.12 -3.23
C TRP A 38 -8.27 -15.41 -4.11
N ASP A 39 -8.58 -16.68 -4.33
CA ASP A 39 -9.71 -17.10 -5.15
C ASP A 39 -11.07 -16.75 -4.51
N LEU A 40 -11.15 -16.75 -3.18
CA LEU A 40 -12.36 -16.39 -2.44
C LEU A 40 -12.56 -14.87 -2.31
N ALA A 41 -11.52 -14.08 -2.43
CA ALA A 41 -11.59 -12.63 -2.25
C ALA A 41 -12.39 -11.98 -3.41
N PRO A 42 -13.43 -11.19 -3.10
CA PRO A 42 -14.20 -10.50 -4.15
C PRO A 42 -13.42 -9.37 -4.82
N HIS A 43 -12.48 -8.78 -4.09
CA HIS A 43 -11.64 -7.68 -4.56
C HIS A 43 -10.18 -7.99 -4.26
N ARG A 44 -9.31 -7.71 -5.23
CA ARG A 44 -7.89 -8.05 -5.15
C ARG A 44 -7.05 -6.92 -5.70
N LEU A 45 -5.82 -6.84 -5.24
CA LEU A 45 -4.81 -6.00 -5.89
C LEU A 45 -3.49 -6.74 -5.90
N ASP A 46 -2.64 -6.34 -6.83
CA ASP A 46 -1.31 -6.90 -7.03
C ASP A 46 -0.30 -5.76 -7.06
N LYS A 47 0.77 -5.91 -6.29
CA LYS A 47 1.84 -4.93 -6.24
C LYS A 47 3.18 -5.58 -5.91
N VAL A 48 4.25 -4.92 -6.32
CA VAL A 48 5.62 -5.28 -5.93
C VAL A 48 6.15 -4.20 -5.01
N ARG A 49 6.63 -4.61 -3.84
CA ARG A 49 7.19 -3.70 -2.84
C ARG A 49 8.71 -3.75 -2.84
N TYR A 50 9.31 -2.57 -2.86
CA TYR A 50 10.75 -2.38 -2.75
C TYR A 50 11.08 -1.65 -1.46
N ALA A 51 11.97 -2.21 -0.67
CA ALA A 51 12.54 -1.50 0.48
C ALA A 51 13.67 -0.59 -0.01
N LEU A 52 13.69 0.66 0.47
CA LEU A 52 14.68 1.65 0.07
C LEU A 52 15.49 2.07 1.29
N ASP A 53 16.80 2.25 1.08
CA ASP A 53 17.70 2.82 2.07
C ASP A 53 17.74 4.34 1.91
N CYS A 54 16.76 5.01 2.53
CA CYS A 54 16.64 6.45 2.53
C CYS A 54 16.63 6.98 3.96
N PRO A 55 17.17 8.19 4.20
CA PRO A 55 17.16 8.76 5.55
C PRO A 55 15.74 9.14 6.01
N GLY A 56 15.52 9.14 7.31
CA GLY A 56 14.30 9.62 7.94
C GLY A 56 13.35 8.54 8.39
N GLY A 57 13.59 7.27 8.09
CA GLY A 57 12.72 6.16 8.50
C GLY A 57 12.83 4.97 7.57
N ASP A 58 11.90 4.04 7.72
CA ASP A 58 11.83 2.85 6.88
C ASP A 58 10.98 3.15 5.64
N TRP A 59 11.64 3.35 4.51
CA TRP A 59 11.01 3.67 3.24
C TRP A 59 10.72 2.43 2.42
N VAL A 60 9.52 2.37 1.85
CA VAL A 60 9.14 1.38 0.85
C VAL A 60 8.47 2.06 -0.33
N VAL A 61 8.61 1.46 -1.50
CA VAL A 61 7.93 1.87 -2.73
C VAL A 61 7.12 0.68 -3.24
N ASP A 62 5.83 0.90 -3.45
CA ASP A 62 4.90 -0.07 -4.00
C ASP A 62 4.61 0.28 -5.46
N CYS A 63 4.96 -0.63 -6.36
CA CYS A 63 4.62 -0.54 -7.77
C CYS A 63 3.41 -1.42 -8.05
N PHE A 64 2.27 -0.83 -8.38
CA PHE A 64 1.02 -1.55 -8.58
C PHE A 64 0.92 -2.11 -9.99
N GLN A 65 0.30 -3.28 -10.08
CA GLN A 65 0.10 -4.02 -11.32
C GLN A 65 -1.40 -4.15 -11.61
N GLY A 66 -1.73 -4.68 -12.79
CA GLY A 66 -3.13 -4.90 -13.16
C GLY A 66 -3.91 -3.60 -13.26
N GLU A 67 -5.11 -3.58 -12.69
CA GLU A 67 -6.03 -2.44 -12.76
C GLU A 67 -5.58 -1.23 -11.96
N ASN A 68 -4.58 -1.38 -11.09
CA ASN A 68 -3.99 -0.28 -10.36
C ASN A 68 -2.67 0.23 -10.99
N ALA A 69 -2.21 -0.36 -12.08
CA ALA A 69 -1.11 0.20 -12.84
C ALA A 69 -1.55 1.51 -13.52
N PRO A 70 -0.73 2.52 -13.65
CA PRO A 70 0.69 2.61 -13.33
C PRO A 70 1.00 3.24 -11.96
N LEU A 71 0.13 3.07 -10.97
CA LEU A 71 0.29 3.69 -9.65
C LEU A 71 1.59 3.24 -8.99
N VAL A 72 2.31 4.20 -8.44
CA VAL A 72 3.48 3.99 -7.58
C VAL A 72 3.27 4.80 -6.31
N LEU A 73 3.30 4.15 -5.16
CA LEU A 73 3.20 4.80 -3.85
C LEU A 73 4.48 4.61 -3.06
N ALA A 74 4.95 5.68 -2.43
CA ALA A 74 6.01 5.61 -1.44
C ALA A 74 5.43 5.79 -0.05
N GLU A 75 5.88 4.99 0.88
CA GLU A 75 5.49 5.08 2.28
C GLU A 75 6.73 5.10 3.16
N VAL A 76 6.65 5.82 4.26
CA VAL A 76 7.70 5.84 5.28
C VAL A 76 7.10 5.52 6.63
N GLU A 77 7.71 4.59 7.35
CA GLU A 77 7.43 4.33 8.75
C GLU A 77 8.46 5.09 9.59
N LEU A 78 7.99 6.08 10.35
CA LEU A 78 8.85 6.90 11.20
C LEU A 78 9.19 6.16 12.47
N ALA A 79 10.40 6.41 13.02
CA ALA A 79 10.83 5.80 14.27
C ALA A 79 9.97 6.23 15.46
N SER A 80 9.39 7.42 15.40
CA SER A 80 8.42 7.93 16.39
C SER A 80 7.54 9.00 15.76
N ALA A 81 6.42 9.34 16.42
CA ALA A 81 5.53 10.40 15.98
C ALA A 81 6.21 11.79 15.97
N GLN A 82 7.31 11.95 16.70
CA GLN A 82 8.08 13.20 16.79
C GLN A 82 9.29 13.21 15.86
N ALA A 83 9.55 12.12 15.12
CA ALA A 83 10.67 12.07 14.20
C ALA A 83 10.45 13.06 13.04
N ASP A 84 11.52 13.68 12.56
CA ASP A 84 11.46 14.57 11.41
C ASP A 84 11.19 13.78 10.14
N LEU A 85 10.22 14.26 9.36
CA LEU A 85 9.93 13.72 8.05
C LEU A 85 10.88 14.34 7.03
N LEU A 86 11.70 13.49 6.40
CA LEU A 86 12.59 13.89 5.31
C LEU A 86 12.00 13.34 4.00
N ILE A 87 11.48 14.22 3.15
CA ILE A 87 10.83 13.82 1.89
C ILE A 87 11.87 13.81 0.78
N PRO A 88 12.16 12.63 0.16
CA PRO A 88 13.06 12.57 -0.97
C PRO A 88 12.55 13.41 -2.16
N PRO A 89 13.46 14.01 -2.96
CA PRO A 89 13.06 14.88 -4.06
C PRO A 89 12.30 14.19 -5.19
N TRP A 90 12.36 12.86 -5.26
CA TRP A 90 11.62 12.09 -6.26
C TRP A 90 10.16 11.81 -5.84
N CYS A 91 9.75 12.15 -4.63
CA CYS A 91 8.36 12.02 -4.20
C CYS A 91 7.49 13.08 -4.90
N GLY A 92 6.28 12.65 -5.23
CA GLY A 92 5.25 13.53 -5.75
C GLY A 92 4.36 14.10 -4.63
N GLU A 93 3.07 14.18 -4.91
CA GLU A 93 2.08 14.72 -3.97
C GLU A 93 1.95 13.87 -2.71
N GLU A 94 1.91 14.51 -1.55
CA GLU A 94 1.64 13.85 -0.28
C GLU A 94 0.15 13.49 -0.18
N ILE A 95 -0.11 12.24 0.17
CA ILE A 95 -1.47 11.70 0.24
C ILE A 95 -1.79 11.08 1.61
N THR A 96 -1.00 11.40 2.62
CA THR A 96 -1.17 10.87 3.97
C THR A 96 -2.59 11.14 4.48
N GLY A 97 -3.23 10.10 5.03
CA GLY A 97 -4.57 10.20 5.59
C GLY A 97 -5.72 10.13 4.58
N GLU A 98 -5.45 10.06 3.28
CA GLU A 98 -6.48 9.88 2.26
C GLU A 98 -6.78 8.39 2.07
N SER A 99 -7.96 7.96 2.50
CA SER A 99 -8.36 6.55 2.52
C SER A 99 -8.44 5.88 1.15
N ARG A 100 -8.65 6.66 0.08
CA ARG A 100 -8.73 6.13 -1.29
C ARG A 100 -7.44 5.43 -1.76
N TRP A 101 -6.33 5.68 -1.11
CA TRP A 101 -5.03 5.09 -1.42
C TRP A 101 -4.74 3.82 -0.64
N SER A 102 -5.63 3.41 0.28
CA SER A 102 -5.46 2.16 1.01
C SER A 102 -5.62 0.95 0.08
N ASN A 103 -4.95 -0.14 0.42
CA ASN A 103 -5.08 -1.38 -0.35
C ASN A 103 -6.53 -1.83 -0.49
N ALA A 104 -7.31 -1.75 0.59
CA ALA A 104 -8.70 -2.17 0.58
C ALA A 104 -9.54 -1.35 -0.41
N VAL A 105 -9.38 -0.04 -0.42
CA VAL A 105 -10.12 0.84 -1.34
C VAL A 105 -9.62 0.69 -2.76
N LEU A 106 -8.32 0.61 -2.98
CA LEU A 106 -7.75 0.39 -4.33
C LEU A 106 -8.17 -0.95 -4.94
N ALA A 107 -8.37 -1.98 -4.13
CA ALA A 107 -8.87 -3.26 -4.61
C ALA A 107 -10.32 -3.17 -5.11
N GLN A 108 -11.14 -2.32 -4.47
CA GLN A 108 -12.55 -2.11 -4.84
C GLN A 108 -12.73 -1.05 -5.93
N HIS A 109 -11.90 -0.01 -5.89
CA HIS A 109 -11.95 1.15 -6.79
C HIS A 109 -10.57 1.39 -7.39
N PRO A 110 -10.13 0.53 -8.32
CA PRO A 110 -8.78 0.63 -8.90
C PRO A 110 -8.62 1.93 -9.70
N VAL A 111 -7.39 2.43 -9.77
CA VAL A 111 -7.10 3.72 -10.38
C VAL A 111 -7.53 3.81 -11.85
N GLN A 112 -7.53 2.70 -12.58
CA GLN A 112 -7.98 2.68 -13.97
C GLN A 112 -9.49 2.89 -14.12
N SER A 113 -10.26 2.70 -13.04
CA SER A 113 -11.69 2.99 -13.00
C SER A 113 -12.00 4.43 -12.55
N TRP A 114 -11.00 5.18 -12.14
CA TRP A 114 -11.20 6.55 -11.69
C TRP A 114 -11.59 7.47 -12.86
N PRO A 115 -12.32 8.58 -12.59
CA PRO A 115 -12.64 9.56 -13.61
C PRO A 115 -11.39 10.07 -14.33
N GLU A 116 -11.51 10.34 -15.63
CA GLU A 116 -10.39 10.77 -16.47
C GLU A 116 -9.68 12.00 -15.91
N GLU A 117 -10.44 12.95 -15.36
CA GLU A 117 -9.90 14.16 -14.74
C GLU A 117 -8.95 13.83 -13.58
N GLN A 118 -9.31 12.88 -12.73
CA GLN A 118 -8.46 12.45 -11.61
C GLN A 118 -7.22 11.71 -12.10
N ARG A 119 -7.38 10.87 -13.12
CA ARG A 119 -6.21 10.17 -13.71
C ARG A 119 -5.21 11.15 -14.32
N ARG A 120 -5.68 12.18 -15.00
CA ARG A 120 -4.84 13.23 -15.59
C ARG A 120 -4.07 14.01 -14.54
N ARG A 121 -4.66 14.27 -13.37
CA ARG A 121 -4.02 14.96 -12.25
C ARG A 121 -2.71 14.27 -11.84
N PHE A 122 -2.67 12.95 -11.93
CA PHE A 122 -1.50 12.15 -11.56
C PHE A 122 -0.63 11.76 -12.77
N GLY A 123 -0.94 12.29 -13.96
CA GLY A 123 -0.19 12.01 -15.17
C GLY A 123 -0.46 10.62 -15.77
N TRP A 124 -1.56 9.97 -15.43
CA TRP A 124 -1.93 8.66 -15.96
C TRP A 124 -2.78 8.77 -17.23
N PRO A 125 -2.61 7.80 -18.15
CA PRO A 125 -3.45 7.76 -19.37
C PRO A 125 -4.92 7.45 -19.11
#